data_48a7614b7f87b403f12b066c59409acb
#
_entry.id   48a7614b7f87b403f12b066c59409acb
#
_cell.length_a   1.000
_cell.length_b   1.000
_cell.length_c   1.000
_cell.angle_alpha   90.00
_cell.angle_beta   90.00
_cell.angle_gamma   90.00
#
_symmetry.space_group_name_H-M   'P 1'
#
loop_
_entity.id
_entity.type
_entity.pdbx_description
1 polymer ?
#
loop_
_entity_poly.entity_id
_entity_poly.type
_entity_poly.pdbx_seq_one_letter_code
_entity_poly.pdbx_strand_id
1 'polypeptide(L)'
;PVPRDRHMTVRFQNQLVRDVTQVAHASKLGDPQIVDARAAARFRGDAPEPREGLRAGHIPGARNVPFTELLNDDKTMKTPEQTRAIFEAAGVDLAKPVITSCGSGITAAVLALALERVGHRKWSLYDGSWAEWGMFPTVPVATGAA
;
A
#
# COMPACT_ATOMS: atom_id res chain seq x y z
N PRO A 1 -22.82 25.75 -0.75
CA PRO A 1 -22.74 24.35 -0.36
C PRO A 1 -21.62 23.60 -1.01
N VAL A 2 -21.49 23.65 -2.34
CA VAL A 2 -20.43 22.90 -3.04
C VAL A 2 -19.03 23.30 -2.59
N PRO A 3 -18.67 24.58 -2.38
CA PRO A 3 -17.35 24.93 -1.88
C PRO A 3 -17.04 24.35 -0.51
N ARG A 4 -18.02 24.21 0.35
CA ARG A 4 -17.80 23.63 1.67
C ARG A 4 -17.45 22.16 1.59
N ASP A 5 -18.10 21.44 0.71
CA ASP A 5 -17.81 20.02 0.51
C ASP A 5 -16.36 19.83 0.04
N ARG A 6 -15.90 20.68 -0.86
CA ARG A 6 -14.52 20.62 -1.35
C ARG A 6 -13.51 20.89 -0.25
N HIS A 7 -13.79 21.82 0.65
CA HIS A 7 -12.90 22.10 1.78
C HIS A 7 -12.75 20.89 2.69
N MET A 8 -13.85 20.22 2.99
CA MET A 8 -13.83 19.02 3.81
C MET A 8 -13.04 17.90 3.16
N THR A 9 -13.19 17.72 1.85
CA THR A 9 -12.46 16.71 1.10
C THR A 9 -10.94 16.94 1.19
N VAL A 10 -10.48 18.17 1.06
CA VAL A 10 -9.06 18.50 1.14
C VAL A 10 -8.49 18.15 2.50
N ARG A 11 -9.16 18.51 3.59
CA ARG A 11 -8.68 18.18 4.95
C ARG A 11 -8.65 16.67 5.17
N PHE A 12 -9.64 15.96 4.68
CA PHE A 12 -9.71 14.52 4.80
C PHE A 12 -8.50 13.86 4.11
N GLN A 13 -8.16 14.32 2.92
CA GLN A 13 -7.01 13.80 2.16
C GLN A 13 -5.70 14.01 2.91
N ASN A 14 -5.51 15.13 3.59
CA ASN A 14 -4.30 15.40 4.35
C ASN A 14 -4.08 14.37 5.46
N GLN A 15 -5.14 13.85 6.04
CA GLN A 15 -5.04 12.83 7.08
C GLN A 15 -4.75 11.45 6.52
N LEU A 16 -5.07 11.21 5.24
CA LEU A 16 -4.98 9.89 4.62
C LEU A 16 -3.69 9.68 3.84
N VAL A 17 -2.88 10.72 3.65
CA VAL A 17 -1.65 10.62 2.85
C VAL A 17 -0.44 10.67 3.77
N ARG A 18 0.50 9.74 3.54
CA ARG A 18 1.77 9.66 4.28
C ARG A 18 2.93 10.04 3.38
N ASP A 19 3.92 10.72 3.93
CA ASP A 19 5.16 11.03 3.22
C ASP A 19 6.25 9.99 3.49
N VAL A 20 7.38 10.12 2.79
CA VAL A 20 8.49 9.15 2.89
C VAL A 20 9.05 9.08 4.32
N THR A 21 9.08 10.18 5.04
CA THR A 21 9.57 10.20 6.42
C THR A 21 8.68 9.39 7.35
N GLN A 22 7.37 9.56 7.21
CA GLN A 22 6.39 8.80 8.00
C GLN A 22 6.47 7.31 7.68
N VAL A 23 6.64 6.95 6.41
CA VAL A 23 6.73 5.55 5.98
C VAL A 23 8.04 4.92 6.45
N ALA A 24 9.15 5.66 6.39
CA ALA A 24 10.43 5.19 6.91
C ALA A 24 10.34 4.89 8.41
N HIS A 25 9.66 5.75 9.16
CA HIS A 25 9.44 5.55 10.58
C HIS A 25 8.59 4.30 10.84
N ALA A 26 7.51 4.14 10.08
CA ALA A 26 6.64 2.97 10.18
C ALA A 26 7.39 1.67 9.84
N SER A 27 8.21 1.70 8.81
CA SER A 27 9.03 0.55 8.41
C SER A 27 9.97 0.12 9.54
N LYS A 28 10.60 1.07 10.17
CA LYS A 28 11.56 0.82 11.24
C LYS A 28 10.90 0.27 12.50
N LEU A 29 9.73 0.77 12.84
CA LEU A 29 8.99 0.40 14.06
C LEU A 29 8.06 -0.82 13.84
N GLY A 30 7.69 -1.11 12.59
CA GLY A 30 6.68 -2.13 12.30
C GLY A 30 5.25 -1.68 12.56
N ASP A 31 5.03 -0.39 12.78
CA ASP A 31 3.71 0.18 13.10
C ASP A 31 3.66 1.64 12.63
N PRO A 32 2.67 2.06 11.83
CA PRO A 32 1.64 1.22 11.17
C PRO A 32 2.22 0.18 10.21
N GLN A 33 1.42 -0.85 9.94
CA GLN A 33 1.79 -1.87 8.96
C GLN A 33 1.83 -1.27 7.56
N ILE A 34 2.74 -1.75 6.71
CA ILE A 34 2.84 -1.32 5.32
C ILE A 34 2.43 -2.48 4.43
N VAL A 35 1.50 -2.25 3.51
CA VAL A 35 1.03 -3.26 2.57
C VAL A 35 1.24 -2.78 1.14
N ASP A 36 1.96 -3.57 0.35
CA ASP A 36 2.36 -3.23 -1.01
C ASP A 36 1.45 -3.96 -2.00
N ALA A 37 0.90 -3.21 -2.94
CA ALA A 37 -0.06 -3.70 -3.94
C ALA A 37 0.58 -4.22 -5.22
N ARG A 38 1.92 -4.12 -5.37
CA ARG A 38 2.59 -4.56 -6.60
C ARG A 38 2.55 -6.08 -6.75
N ALA A 39 2.80 -6.55 -7.97
CA ALA A 39 2.93 -7.98 -8.23
C ALA A 39 4.01 -8.59 -7.34
N ALA A 40 3.82 -9.84 -6.93
CA ALA A 40 4.71 -10.52 -6.00
C ALA A 40 6.17 -10.56 -6.49
N ALA A 41 6.39 -10.76 -7.79
CA ALA A 41 7.75 -10.81 -8.33
C ALA A 41 8.47 -9.47 -8.19
N ARG A 42 7.77 -8.35 -8.37
CA ARG A 42 8.35 -7.02 -8.16
C ARG A 42 8.63 -6.77 -6.69
N PHE A 43 7.71 -7.17 -5.83
CA PHE A 43 7.88 -7.04 -4.38
C PHE A 43 9.12 -7.79 -3.89
N ARG A 44 9.32 -9.02 -4.36
CA ARG A 44 10.48 -9.83 -3.97
C ARG A 44 11.80 -9.36 -4.57
N GLY A 45 11.76 -8.51 -5.59
CA GLY A 45 12.96 -8.10 -6.31
C GLY A 45 13.37 -9.09 -7.41
N ASP A 46 12.50 -10.02 -7.77
CA ASP A 46 12.76 -11.04 -8.80
C ASP A 46 12.49 -10.52 -10.20
N ALA A 47 11.73 -9.45 -10.33
CA ALA A 47 11.41 -8.81 -11.61
C ALA A 47 11.92 -7.37 -11.61
N PRO A 48 12.38 -6.85 -12.77
CA PRO A 48 12.84 -5.46 -12.84
C PRO A 48 11.67 -4.49 -12.72
N GLU A 49 11.98 -3.28 -12.25
CA GLU A 49 11.00 -2.21 -12.23
C GLU A 49 10.83 -1.62 -13.62
N PRO A 50 9.59 -1.22 -14.01
CA PRO A 50 9.38 -0.64 -15.33
C PRO A 50 10.08 0.70 -15.51
N ARG A 51 10.28 1.46 -14.44
CA ARG A 51 10.97 2.75 -14.49
C ARG A 51 12.46 2.55 -14.24
N GLU A 52 13.27 3.12 -15.11
CA GLU A 52 14.73 3.07 -14.98
C GLU A 52 15.19 3.82 -13.72
N GLY A 53 16.21 3.28 -13.07
CA GLY A 53 16.80 3.89 -11.87
C GLY A 53 16.16 3.47 -10.56
N LEU A 54 15.05 2.73 -10.60
CA LEU A 54 14.43 2.21 -9.38
C LEU A 54 15.12 0.91 -8.95
N ARG A 55 15.41 0.82 -7.66
CA ARG A 55 15.95 -0.41 -7.08
C ARG A 55 14.86 -1.48 -7.06
N ALA A 56 15.28 -2.75 -7.11
CA ALA A 56 14.34 -3.88 -7.01
C ALA A 56 14.17 -4.28 -5.55
N GLY A 57 12.96 -4.71 -5.17
CA GLY A 57 12.66 -5.13 -3.81
C GLY A 57 11.46 -4.42 -3.22
N HIS A 58 11.43 -4.30 -1.90
CA HIS A 58 10.29 -3.68 -1.19
C HIS A 58 10.76 -2.93 0.06
N ILE A 59 9.84 -2.17 0.65
CA ILE A 59 10.08 -1.48 1.92
C ILE A 59 10.23 -2.54 3.01
N PRO A 60 11.30 -2.50 3.81
CA PRO A 60 11.48 -3.49 4.87
C PRO A 60 10.29 -3.57 5.82
N GLY A 61 9.85 -4.77 6.11
CA GLY A 61 8.69 -5.01 6.97
C GLY A 61 7.34 -4.96 6.27
N ALA A 62 7.29 -4.55 5.00
CA ALA A 62 6.05 -4.50 4.25
C ALA A 62 5.51 -5.90 3.95
N ARG A 63 4.19 -6.01 3.88
CA ARG A 63 3.49 -7.20 3.40
C ARG A 63 3.06 -6.98 1.97
N ASN A 64 2.90 -8.07 1.23
CA ASN A 64 2.51 -8.01 -0.16
C ASN A 64 1.09 -8.55 -0.36
N VAL A 65 0.20 -7.69 -0.85
CA VAL A 65 -1.13 -8.08 -1.33
C VAL A 65 -1.26 -7.51 -2.73
N PRO A 66 -0.88 -8.27 -3.76
CA PRO A 66 -1.04 -7.80 -5.13
C PRO A 66 -2.49 -7.41 -5.38
N PHE A 67 -2.70 -6.22 -5.96
CA PHE A 67 -4.07 -5.72 -6.12
C PHE A 67 -4.94 -6.64 -6.97
N THR A 68 -4.33 -7.40 -7.87
CA THR A 68 -5.06 -8.35 -8.72
C THR A 68 -5.70 -9.48 -7.94
N GLU A 69 -5.15 -9.82 -6.76
CA GLU A 69 -5.73 -10.86 -5.92
C GLU A 69 -7.05 -10.43 -5.27
N LEU A 70 -7.31 -9.14 -5.24
CA LEU A 70 -8.55 -8.59 -4.69
C LEU A 70 -9.67 -8.51 -5.71
N LEU A 71 -9.40 -8.88 -6.96
CA LEU A 71 -10.33 -8.77 -8.07
C LEU A 71 -10.70 -10.14 -8.60
N ASN A 72 -11.95 -10.27 -9.05
CA ASN A 72 -12.42 -11.41 -9.82
C ASN A 72 -11.92 -11.32 -11.27
N ASP A 73 -12.11 -12.37 -12.05
CA ASP A 73 -11.68 -12.41 -13.45
C ASP A 73 -12.32 -11.30 -14.29
N ASP A 74 -13.55 -10.90 -13.95
CA ASP A 74 -14.26 -9.82 -14.63
C ASP A 74 -13.89 -8.43 -14.11
N LYS A 75 -12.86 -8.33 -13.25
CA LYS A 75 -12.33 -7.11 -12.64
C LYS A 75 -13.23 -6.46 -11.59
N THR A 76 -14.28 -7.14 -11.17
CA THR A 76 -15.03 -6.69 -9.98
C THR A 76 -14.29 -7.09 -8.72
N MET A 77 -14.53 -6.38 -7.63
CA MET A 77 -13.89 -6.70 -6.36
C MET A 77 -14.50 -7.95 -5.73
N LYS A 78 -13.65 -8.74 -5.11
CA LYS A 78 -14.08 -9.92 -4.36
C LYS A 78 -14.95 -9.50 -3.18
N THR A 79 -15.67 -10.47 -2.59
CA THR A 79 -16.54 -10.19 -1.44
C THR A 79 -15.72 -9.70 -0.25
N PRO A 80 -16.33 -8.99 0.71
CA PRO A 80 -15.62 -8.60 1.94
C PRO A 80 -14.99 -9.77 2.67
N GLU A 81 -15.65 -10.92 2.72
CA GLU A 81 -15.12 -12.12 3.39
C GLU A 81 -13.88 -12.65 2.69
N GLN A 82 -13.90 -12.72 1.36
CA GLN A 82 -12.75 -13.14 0.57
C GLN A 82 -11.60 -12.15 0.71
N THR A 83 -11.91 -10.86 0.68
CA THR A 83 -10.93 -9.79 0.82
C THR A 83 -10.24 -9.85 2.18
N ARG A 84 -11.01 -10.03 3.24
CA ARG A 84 -10.47 -10.17 4.59
C ARG A 84 -9.51 -11.35 4.68
N ALA A 85 -9.89 -12.49 4.13
CA ALA A 85 -9.06 -13.69 4.15
C ALA A 85 -7.74 -13.48 3.42
N ILE A 86 -7.74 -12.72 2.32
CA ILE A 86 -6.53 -12.41 1.56
C ILE A 86 -5.56 -11.57 2.38
N PHE A 87 -6.05 -10.52 3.05
CA PHE A 87 -5.22 -9.69 3.91
C PHE A 87 -4.65 -10.50 5.07
N GLU A 88 -5.47 -11.30 5.71
CA GLU A 88 -5.03 -12.10 6.85
C GLU A 88 -4.01 -13.16 6.44
N ALA A 89 -4.18 -13.78 5.29
CA ALA A 89 -3.23 -14.75 4.76
C ALA A 89 -1.87 -14.11 4.45
N ALA A 90 -1.86 -12.82 4.12
CA ALA A 90 -0.62 -12.07 3.87
C ALA A 90 0.05 -11.60 5.16
N GLY A 91 -0.54 -11.85 6.31
CA GLY A 91 0.02 -11.45 7.59
C GLY A 91 -0.38 -10.06 8.04
N VAL A 92 -1.42 -9.47 7.43
CA VAL A 92 -1.92 -8.15 7.80
C VAL A 92 -2.87 -8.29 8.98
N ASP A 93 -2.61 -7.52 10.03
CA ASP A 93 -3.50 -7.47 11.20
C ASP A 93 -4.55 -6.37 10.98
N LEU A 94 -5.79 -6.78 10.70
CA LEU A 94 -6.88 -5.86 10.40
C LEU A 94 -7.39 -5.09 11.62
N ALA A 95 -6.85 -5.36 12.80
CA ALA A 95 -7.16 -4.59 14.01
C ALA A 95 -6.25 -3.36 14.16
N LYS A 96 -5.19 -3.25 13.35
CA LYS A 96 -4.17 -2.20 13.47
C LYS A 96 -4.12 -1.32 12.22
N PRO A 97 -3.60 -0.08 12.35
CA PRO A 97 -3.47 0.82 11.20
C PRO A 97 -2.61 0.22 10.07
N VAL A 98 -2.94 0.60 8.84
CA VAL A 98 -2.26 0.12 7.62
C VAL A 98 -1.91 1.31 6.74
N ILE A 99 -0.70 1.31 6.19
CA ILE A 99 -0.28 2.22 5.13
C ILE A 99 -0.24 1.40 3.84
N THR A 100 -0.96 1.82 2.80
CA THR A 100 -0.94 1.15 1.50
C THR A 100 0.10 1.80 0.60
N SER A 101 0.78 0.97 -0.19
CA SER A 101 1.82 1.40 -1.13
C SER A 101 1.72 0.58 -2.41
N CYS A 102 2.29 1.09 -3.50
CA CYS A 102 2.38 0.35 -4.77
C CYS A 102 3.55 0.87 -5.60
N GLY A 103 3.50 0.75 -6.92
CA GLY A 103 4.55 1.27 -7.80
C GLY A 103 4.48 2.78 -7.93
N SER A 104 3.32 3.31 -8.30
CA SER A 104 3.14 4.74 -8.57
C SER A 104 2.09 5.42 -7.67
N GLY A 105 1.50 4.69 -6.75
CA GLY A 105 0.45 5.21 -5.87
C GLY A 105 -0.97 4.93 -6.36
N ILE A 106 -1.14 4.56 -7.62
CA ILE A 106 -2.48 4.37 -8.22
C ILE A 106 -3.15 3.10 -7.67
N THR A 107 -2.45 1.97 -7.69
CA THR A 107 -3.03 0.70 -7.23
C THR A 107 -3.09 0.58 -5.71
N ALA A 108 -2.36 1.41 -4.99
CA ALA A 108 -2.49 1.49 -3.54
C ALA A 108 -3.91 1.93 -3.13
N ALA A 109 -4.57 2.73 -3.96
CA ALA A 109 -5.95 3.14 -3.73
C ALA A 109 -6.91 1.96 -3.81
N VAL A 110 -6.60 0.94 -4.61
CA VAL A 110 -7.41 -0.28 -4.67
C VAL A 110 -7.37 -1.01 -3.33
N LEU A 111 -6.19 -1.08 -2.72
CA LEU A 111 -6.04 -1.67 -1.38
C LEU A 111 -6.82 -0.87 -0.33
N ALA A 112 -6.76 0.45 -0.40
CA ALA A 112 -7.49 1.30 0.53
C ALA A 112 -9.00 1.09 0.41
N LEU A 113 -9.51 1.00 -0.82
CA LEU A 113 -10.92 0.71 -1.05
C LEU A 113 -11.29 -0.68 -0.52
N ALA A 114 -10.44 -1.67 -0.73
CA ALA A 114 -10.67 -3.01 -0.23
C ALA A 114 -10.73 -3.03 1.31
N LEU A 115 -9.85 -2.30 1.97
CA LEU A 115 -9.85 -2.18 3.43
C LEU A 115 -11.15 -1.52 3.92
N GLU A 116 -11.61 -0.46 3.25
CA GLU A 116 -12.90 0.16 3.58
C GLU A 116 -14.04 -0.84 3.49
N ARG A 117 -14.04 -1.68 2.47
CA ARG A 117 -15.11 -2.66 2.26
C ARG A 117 -15.16 -3.74 3.34
N VAL A 118 -14.04 -4.06 3.97
CA VAL A 118 -14.02 -5.01 5.09
C VAL A 118 -14.21 -4.31 6.45
N GLY A 119 -14.48 -3.01 6.43
CA GLY A 119 -14.75 -2.24 7.64
C GLY A 119 -13.51 -1.70 8.32
N HIS A 120 -12.34 -1.83 7.72
CA HIS A 120 -11.10 -1.30 8.27
C HIS A 120 -10.93 0.15 7.84
N ARG A 121 -11.01 1.09 8.78
CA ARG A 121 -10.96 2.52 8.50
C ARG A 121 -9.68 3.20 8.92
N LYS A 122 -8.71 2.46 9.45
CA LYS A 122 -7.42 3.00 9.90
C LYS A 122 -6.35 2.80 8.83
N TRP A 123 -6.65 3.24 7.61
CA TRP A 123 -5.71 3.14 6.50
C TRP A 123 -5.24 4.52 6.06
N SER A 124 -4.06 4.55 5.45
CA SER A 124 -3.53 5.74 4.80
C SER A 124 -2.72 5.30 3.58
N LEU A 125 -2.43 6.26 2.69
CA LEU A 125 -1.75 6.03 1.43
C LEU A 125 -0.35 6.62 1.47
N TYR A 126 0.65 5.83 1.06
CA TYR A 126 1.95 6.37 0.71
C TYR A 126 1.93 6.74 -0.77
N ASP A 127 1.62 8.00 -1.06
CA ASP A 127 1.44 8.48 -2.42
C ASP A 127 2.70 8.32 -3.28
N GLY A 128 3.88 8.58 -2.70
CA GLY A 128 5.15 8.41 -3.41
C GLY A 128 5.41 6.96 -3.82
N SER A 129 5.01 6.01 -2.98
CA SER A 129 5.12 4.58 -3.25
C SER A 129 6.52 4.16 -3.67
N TRP A 130 6.66 3.04 -4.40
CA TRP A 130 7.97 2.55 -4.81
C TRP A 130 8.67 3.49 -5.78
N ALA A 131 7.91 4.25 -6.57
CA ALA A 131 8.49 5.25 -7.47
C ALA A 131 9.34 6.28 -6.72
N GLU A 132 8.97 6.58 -5.48
CA GLU A 132 9.75 7.47 -4.61
C GLU A 132 10.77 6.69 -3.78
N TRP A 133 10.33 5.66 -3.06
CA TRP A 133 11.19 4.91 -2.14
C TRP A 133 12.39 4.28 -2.87
N GLY A 134 12.15 3.67 -4.03
CA GLY A 134 13.20 3.02 -4.80
C GLY A 134 14.23 3.97 -5.38
N MET A 135 13.92 5.27 -5.46
CA MET A 135 14.84 6.29 -5.97
C MET A 135 15.74 6.87 -4.87
N PHE A 136 15.33 6.81 -3.61
CA PHE A 136 16.13 7.36 -2.52
C PHE A 136 17.28 6.42 -2.15
N PRO A 137 18.53 6.86 -2.26
CA PRO A 137 19.67 5.99 -1.92
C PRO A 137 19.83 5.76 -0.41
N THR A 138 19.19 6.60 0.42
CA THR A 138 19.38 6.55 1.87
C THR A 138 18.38 5.68 2.60
N VAL A 139 17.29 5.25 1.93
CA VAL A 139 16.33 4.35 2.57
C VAL A 139 16.67 2.90 2.29
N PRO A 140 16.44 1.99 3.25
CA PRO A 140 16.76 0.57 3.07
C PRO A 140 15.78 -0.12 2.14
N VAL A 141 16.23 -1.20 1.51
CA VAL A 141 15.42 -2.05 0.64
C VAL A 141 15.59 -3.50 1.08
N ALA A 142 14.49 -4.23 1.15
CA ALA A 142 14.48 -5.66 1.40
C ALA A 142 14.15 -6.42 0.13
N THR A 143 14.56 -7.68 0.05
CA THR A 143 14.23 -8.57 -1.07
C THR A 143 13.71 -9.88 -0.52
N GLY A 144 13.11 -10.70 -1.40
CA GLY A 144 12.52 -11.96 -1.00
C GLY A 144 11.11 -11.79 -0.46
N ALA A 145 10.59 -12.85 0.16
CA ALA A 145 9.26 -12.83 0.77
C ALA A 145 9.23 -11.88 1.97
N ALA A 146 8.02 -11.43 2.30
CA ALA A 146 7.80 -10.53 3.42
C ALA A 146 8.23 -11.15 4.74
#